data_df1b7c1896e0d251efd9c644d9800cec
#
_entry.id   df1b7c1896e0d251efd9c644d9800cec
#
_cell.length_a   1.000
_cell.length_b   1.000
_cell.length_c   1.000
_cell.angle_alpha   90.00
_cell.angle_beta   90.00
_cell.angle_gamma   90.00
#
_symmetry.space_group_name_H-M   'P 1'
#
loop_
_entity.id
_entity.type
_entity.pdbx_description
1 polymer ?
#
loop_
_entity_poly.entity_id
_entity_poly.type
_entity_poly.pdbx_seq_one_letter_code
_entity_poly.pdbx_strand_id
1 'polypeptide(L)'
;ITGMPQYIPPVQSGNLVATIPFPDKWQIGVKVRPTERLQLNMDVSYTDWAKWDAFQFKFDQEVEMLKMARMFGISNSAQVIVSQGLENVFSYGFGVQYDVSDKLSLRLGYEPRKSSIPLSKISVLAPLPDTVVRSIGARIRPKKDTEINLALSYMTGSYSVPARTDCNLNCDHFFNVVYNPYAAMDVEGAITIRYFGASLTHRF
;
A
#
# COMPACT_ATOMS: atom_id res chain seq x y z
N ILE A 1 19.80 -29.55 25.24
CA ILE A 1 18.80 -28.72 24.54
C ILE A 1 18.12 -27.85 25.61
N THR A 2 18.87 -26.89 26.15
CA THR A 2 18.39 -25.93 27.12
C THR A 2 17.70 -24.78 26.36
N GLY A 3 16.40 -24.60 26.55
CA GLY A 3 15.67 -23.45 25.99
C GLY A 3 14.34 -23.79 25.31
N MET A 4 13.94 -25.03 25.23
CA MET A 4 12.56 -25.33 24.87
C MET A 4 11.63 -25.13 26.06
N PRO A 5 10.51 -24.46 25.89
CA PRO A 5 9.51 -24.38 26.93
C PRO A 5 8.97 -25.80 27.20
N GLN A 6 9.02 -26.24 28.45
CA GLN A 6 8.40 -27.50 28.86
C GLN A 6 6.86 -27.45 28.80
N TYR A 7 6.32 -26.25 28.77
CA TYR A 7 4.89 -25.97 28.76
C TYR A 7 4.62 -24.64 28.10
N ILE A 8 3.69 -24.59 27.17
CA ILE A 8 3.15 -23.33 26.63
C ILE A 8 1.89 -23.00 27.39
N PRO A 9 1.86 -21.89 28.14
CA PRO A 9 0.65 -21.49 28.83
C PRO A 9 -0.45 -21.20 27.80
N PRO A 10 -1.71 -21.55 28.05
CA PRO A 10 -2.82 -21.33 27.14
C PRO A 10 -3.10 -19.84 26.91
N VAL A 11 -2.66 -19.01 27.85
CA VAL A 11 -2.75 -17.55 27.75
C VAL A 11 -1.45 -16.95 28.27
N GLN A 12 -0.87 -16.07 27.46
CA GLN A 12 0.25 -15.22 27.86
C GLN A 12 -0.17 -13.77 27.62
N SER A 13 -0.06 -12.93 28.62
CA SER A 13 -0.38 -11.50 28.54
C SER A 13 0.90 -10.67 28.71
N GLY A 14 0.95 -9.54 28.05
CA GLY A 14 2.08 -8.61 28.09
C GLY A 14 1.83 -7.38 27.25
N ASN A 15 2.80 -6.48 27.19
CA ASN A 15 2.74 -5.30 26.35
C ASN A 15 3.54 -5.51 25.07
N LEU A 16 3.04 -4.93 24.00
CA LEU A 16 3.66 -4.92 22.68
C LEU A 16 3.92 -3.47 22.25
N VAL A 17 5.14 -3.21 21.83
CA VAL A 17 5.51 -1.97 21.13
C VAL A 17 5.71 -2.31 19.65
N ALA A 18 4.85 -1.75 18.79
CA ALA A 18 5.00 -1.83 17.34
C ALA A 18 5.65 -0.53 16.85
N THR A 19 6.78 -0.66 16.16
CA THR A 19 7.47 0.47 15.53
C THR A 19 7.22 0.42 14.03
N ILE A 20 6.62 1.49 13.50
CA ILE A 20 6.30 1.65 12.08
C ILE A 20 6.94 2.96 11.62
N PRO A 21 8.09 2.94 10.94
CA PRO A 21 8.69 4.14 10.37
C PRO A 21 7.88 4.57 9.15
N PHE A 22 7.42 5.84 9.13
CA PHE A 22 6.77 6.38 7.95
C PHE A 22 7.81 6.86 6.94
N PRO A 23 7.61 6.59 5.64
CA PRO A 23 8.50 7.08 4.59
C PRO A 23 8.36 8.60 4.42
N ASP A 24 9.45 9.25 4.06
CA ASP A 24 9.41 10.64 3.60
C ASP A 24 8.81 10.69 2.20
N LYS A 25 7.99 11.71 1.96
CA LYS A 25 7.40 11.97 0.65
C LYS A 25 7.67 13.39 0.20
N TRP A 26 8.20 13.53 -1.02
CA TRP A 26 8.40 14.78 -1.72
C TRP A 26 7.46 14.84 -2.91
N GLN A 27 6.79 15.97 -3.10
CA GLN A 27 5.86 16.13 -4.20
C GLN A 27 5.98 17.53 -4.81
N ILE A 28 6.01 17.58 -6.13
CA ILE A 28 5.99 18.81 -6.93
C ILE A 28 4.84 18.70 -7.92
N GLY A 29 4.04 19.75 -7.99
CA GLY A 29 2.93 19.86 -8.92
C GLY A 29 3.01 21.10 -9.79
N VAL A 30 2.63 20.95 -11.05
CA VAL A 30 2.52 22.04 -12.02
C VAL A 30 1.09 22.12 -12.52
N LYS A 31 0.56 23.35 -12.54
CA LYS A 31 -0.74 23.69 -13.07
C LYS A 31 -0.56 24.69 -14.19
N VAL A 32 -1.08 24.37 -15.38
CA VAL A 32 -1.07 25.25 -16.55
C VAL A 32 -2.49 25.48 -17.04
N ARG A 33 -2.79 26.70 -17.47
CA ARG A 33 -4.04 27.08 -18.12
C ARG A 33 -3.76 27.57 -19.54
N PRO A 34 -3.75 26.66 -20.53
CA PRO A 34 -3.53 27.05 -21.92
C PRO A 34 -4.64 27.95 -22.47
N THR A 35 -5.86 27.79 -21.95
CA THR A 35 -7.02 28.66 -22.26
C THR A 35 -7.78 28.98 -20.97
N GLU A 36 -8.71 29.92 -21.02
CA GLU A 36 -9.56 30.27 -19.88
C GLU A 36 -10.38 29.08 -19.35
N ARG A 37 -10.71 28.12 -20.24
CA ARG A 37 -11.55 26.96 -19.93
C ARG A 37 -10.80 25.68 -19.68
N LEU A 38 -9.54 25.58 -20.09
CA LEU A 38 -8.75 24.36 -19.97
C LEU A 38 -7.66 24.52 -18.92
N GLN A 39 -7.62 23.61 -17.96
CA GLN A 39 -6.56 23.49 -16.98
C GLN A 39 -5.92 22.10 -17.08
N LEU A 40 -4.61 22.06 -17.15
CA LEU A 40 -3.80 20.86 -17.09
C LEU A 40 -3.03 20.85 -15.77
N ASN A 41 -2.98 19.69 -15.13
CA ASN A 41 -2.24 19.48 -13.90
C ASN A 41 -1.30 18.30 -14.12
N MET A 42 -0.10 18.40 -13.56
CA MET A 42 0.86 17.31 -13.51
C MET A 42 1.51 17.30 -12.14
N ASP A 43 1.56 16.15 -11.50
CA ASP A 43 2.21 15.94 -10.22
C ASP A 43 3.25 14.84 -10.36
N VAL A 44 4.41 15.06 -9.73
CA VAL A 44 5.45 14.06 -9.56
C VAL A 44 5.75 13.95 -8.07
N SER A 45 5.81 12.74 -7.56
CA SER A 45 6.18 12.49 -6.18
C SER A 45 7.23 11.39 -6.07
N TYR A 46 8.12 11.55 -5.09
CA TYR A 46 9.08 10.54 -4.65
C TYR A 46 8.72 10.14 -3.23
N THR A 47 8.66 8.84 -2.97
CA THR A 47 8.43 8.29 -1.62
C THR A 47 9.56 7.34 -1.27
N ASP A 48 10.21 7.61 -0.13
CA ASP A 48 11.35 6.84 0.40
C ASP A 48 10.84 5.64 1.22
N TRP A 49 10.22 4.68 0.53
CA TRP A 49 9.66 3.48 1.14
C TRP A 49 10.74 2.56 1.73
N ALA A 50 11.98 2.62 1.23
CA ALA A 50 13.08 1.83 1.77
C ALA A 50 13.39 2.15 3.25
N LYS A 51 12.97 3.30 3.77
CA LYS A 51 13.02 3.60 5.22
C LYS A 51 12.11 2.71 6.04
N TRP A 52 11.04 2.21 5.46
CA TRP A 52 10.15 1.26 6.09
C TRP A 52 10.50 -0.17 5.68
N ASP A 53 11.70 -0.59 6.06
CA ASP A 53 12.22 -1.91 5.69
C ASP A 53 11.53 -3.06 6.45
N ALA A 54 11.06 -2.82 7.67
CA ALA A 54 10.47 -3.87 8.49
C ALA A 54 9.41 -3.36 9.47
N PHE A 55 8.43 -4.21 9.74
CA PHE A 55 7.63 -4.11 10.96
C PHE A 55 8.42 -4.68 12.13
N GLN A 56 8.58 -3.90 13.19
CA GLN A 56 9.27 -4.33 14.40
C GLN A 56 8.28 -4.42 15.57
N PHE A 57 8.15 -5.61 16.11
CA PHE A 57 7.32 -5.89 17.26
C PHE A 57 8.23 -6.27 18.43
N LYS A 58 8.24 -5.45 19.49
CA LYS A 58 8.96 -5.72 20.72
C LYS A 58 7.98 -6.02 21.85
N PHE A 59 8.21 -7.14 22.52
CA PHE A 59 7.44 -7.56 23.68
C PHE A 59 8.21 -7.20 24.96
N ASP A 60 7.51 -6.85 26.01
CA ASP A 60 8.09 -6.56 27.34
C ASP A 60 8.63 -7.81 28.03
N GLN A 61 8.27 -8.99 27.53
CA GLN A 61 8.73 -10.29 28.01
C GLN A 61 8.93 -11.26 26.87
N GLU A 62 9.65 -12.36 27.12
CA GLU A 62 9.77 -13.41 26.12
C GLU A 62 8.43 -14.11 25.89
N VAL A 63 8.10 -14.32 24.62
CA VAL A 63 6.88 -15.02 24.20
C VAL A 63 7.19 -16.52 24.09
N GLU A 64 6.50 -17.34 24.85
CA GLU A 64 6.78 -18.76 24.93
C GLU A 64 6.65 -19.47 23.56
N MET A 65 5.66 -19.08 22.77
CA MET A 65 5.49 -19.59 21.40
C MET A 65 6.69 -19.25 20.50
N LEU A 66 7.29 -18.06 20.67
CA LEU A 66 8.49 -17.67 19.89
C LEU A 66 9.75 -18.41 20.36
N LYS A 67 9.82 -18.87 21.60
CA LYS A 67 10.91 -19.75 22.07
C LYS A 67 10.91 -21.08 21.30
N MET A 68 9.75 -21.63 21.01
CA MET A 68 9.66 -22.83 20.15
C MET A 68 10.11 -22.54 18.73
N ALA A 69 9.81 -21.37 18.22
CA ALA A 69 10.18 -20.96 16.88
C ALA A 69 11.70 -20.71 16.70
N ARG A 70 12.50 -20.75 17.78
CA ARG A 70 13.98 -20.77 17.70
C ARG A 70 14.49 -21.95 16.87
N MET A 71 13.81 -23.09 16.89
CA MET A 71 14.16 -24.26 16.06
C MET A 71 14.04 -23.93 14.55
N PHE A 72 13.26 -22.92 14.19
CA PHE A 72 13.00 -22.48 12.83
C PHE A 72 13.73 -21.17 12.47
N GLY A 73 14.75 -20.81 13.25
CA GLY A 73 15.60 -19.66 12.95
C GLY A 73 15.15 -18.32 13.55
N ILE A 74 14.09 -18.27 14.37
CA ILE A 74 13.74 -17.06 15.12
C ILE A 74 14.72 -16.94 16.28
N SER A 75 15.66 -16.01 16.18
CA SER A 75 16.75 -15.83 17.14
C SER A 75 16.32 -15.15 18.45
N ASN A 76 15.23 -14.38 18.43
CA ASN A 76 14.78 -13.55 19.56
C ASN A 76 13.32 -13.84 19.92
N SER A 77 13.09 -14.29 21.15
CA SER A 77 11.75 -14.60 21.66
C SER A 77 10.99 -13.38 22.23
N ALA A 78 11.66 -12.22 22.37
CA ALA A 78 11.06 -10.97 22.80
C ALA A 78 10.91 -9.95 21.65
N GLN A 79 11.24 -10.35 20.42
CA GLN A 79 11.12 -9.46 19.26
C GLN A 79 10.80 -10.25 17.99
N VAL A 80 9.88 -9.71 17.19
CA VAL A 80 9.62 -10.18 15.81
C VAL A 80 9.92 -9.04 14.86
N ILE A 81 10.73 -9.30 13.84
CA ILE A 81 11.03 -8.37 12.75
C ILE A 81 10.52 -9.01 11.47
N VAL A 82 9.58 -8.34 10.81
CA VAL A 82 9.02 -8.78 9.54
C VAL A 82 9.52 -7.82 8.46
N SER A 83 10.62 -8.20 7.81
CA SER A 83 11.19 -7.40 6.72
C SER A 83 10.25 -7.39 5.52
N GLN A 84 10.05 -6.22 4.92
CA GLN A 84 9.18 -6.02 3.75
C GLN A 84 10.01 -5.86 2.47
N GLY A 85 11.27 -5.42 2.59
CA GLY A 85 12.16 -5.15 1.46
C GLY A 85 11.54 -4.17 0.46
N LEU A 86 10.96 -3.09 0.98
CA LEU A 86 10.33 -2.06 0.17
C LEU A 86 11.35 -1.27 -0.62
N GLU A 87 10.97 -0.83 -1.81
CA GLU A 87 11.78 0.00 -2.70
C GLU A 87 11.20 1.40 -2.82
N ASN A 88 12.10 2.37 -3.00
CA ASN A 88 11.72 3.76 -3.25
C ASN A 88 10.98 3.90 -4.57
N VAL A 89 9.94 4.74 -4.58
CA VAL A 89 9.05 4.87 -5.74
C VAL A 89 8.90 6.30 -6.18
N PHE A 90 9.05 6.51 -7.49
CA PHE A 90 8.53 7.69 -8.17
C PHE A 90 7.11 7.43 -8.68
N SER A 91 6.22 8.37 -8.40
CA SER A 91 4.84 8.36 -8.90
C SER A 91 4.55 9.66 -9.62
N TYR A 92 3.69 9.60 -10.61
CA TYR A 92 3.27 10.77 -11.38
C TYR A 92 1.77 10.70 -11.68
N GLY A 93 1.15 11.87 -11.71
CA GLY A 93 -0.27 12.01 -11.97
C GLY A 93 -0.53 13.08 -13.02
N PHE A 94 -1.55 12.87 -13.81
CA PHE A 94 -2.02 13.81 -14.81
C PHE A 94 -3.49 14.11 -14.58
N GLY A 95 -3.85 15.38 -14.64
CA GLY A 95 -5.21 15.84 -14.49
C GLY A 95 -5.58 16.85 -15.56
N VAL A 96 -6.81 16.74 -16.04
CA VAL A 96 -7.40 17.72 -16.97
C VAL A 96 -8.69 18.20 -16.36
N GLN A 97 -8.88 19.52 -16.33
CA GLN A 97 -10.16 20.15 -16.02
C GLN A 97 -10.60 20.99 -17.21
N TYR A 98 -11.84 20.83 -17.60
CA TYR A 98 -12.48 21.64 -18.61
C TYR A 98 -13.71 22.34 -18.03
N ASP A 99 -13.71 23.67 -18.08
CA ASP A 99 -14.83 24.50 -17.63
C ASP A 99 -15.85 24.61 -18.77
N VAL A 100 -16.87 23.74 -18.72
CA VAL A 100 -17.95 23.70 -19.72
C VAL A 100 -18.76 25.02 -19.69
N SER A 101 -18.95 25.54 -18.48
CA SER A 101 -19.59 26.84 -18.21
C SER A 101 -19.09 27.38 -16.87
N ASP A 102 -19.50 28.59 -16.49
CA ASP A 102 -19.20 29.19 -15.18
C ASP A 102 -19.72 28.32 -14.01
N LYS A 103 -20.75 27.49 -14.30
CA LYS A 103 -21.40 26.64 -13.29
C LYS A 103 -20.97 25.21 -13.32
N LEU A 104 -20.31 24.71 -14.38
CA LEU A 104 -19.96 23.31 -14.55
C LEU A 104 -18.53 23.16 -15.05
N SER A 105 -17.72 22.39 -14.32
CA SER A 105 -16.42 21.90 -14.77
C SER A 105 -16.39 20.38 -14.71
N LEU A 106 -15.80 19.77 -15.73
CA LEU A 106 -15.52 18.34 -15.78
C LEU A 106 -14.03 18.10 -15.53
N ARG A 107 -13.71 16.97 -14.90
CA ARG A 107 -12.33 16.61 -14.57
C ARG A 107 -12.05 15.18 -14.96
N LEU A 108 -10.86 14.96 -15.47
CA LEU A 108 -10.30 13.62 -15.72
C LEU A 108 -8.95 13.51 -15.01
N GLY A 109 -8.65 12.34 -14.48
CA GLY A 109 -7.38 12.06 -13.82
C GLY A 109 -6.84 10.69 -14.24
N TYR A 110 -5.53 10.61 -14.35
CA TYR A 110 -4.78 9.38 -14.65
C TYR A 110 -3.51 9.36 -13.79
N GLU A 111 -3.32 8.29 -13.01
CA GLU A 111 -2.20 8.14 -12.10
C GLU A 111 -1.72 6.68 -12.12
N PRO A 112 -0.65 6.36 -12.85
CA PRO A 112 0.03 5.08 -12.71
C PRO A 112 0.85 5.12 -11.42
N ARG A 113 0.71 4.08 -10.61
CA ARG A 113 1.38 3.90 -9.32
C ARG A 113 2.22 2.64 -9.37
N LYS A 114 3.52 2.79 -9.29
CA LYS A 114 4.40 1.66 -9.08
C LYS A 114 4.25 1.13 -7.67
N SER A 115 4.33 -0.19 -7.54
CA SER A 115 4.44 -0.84 -6.25
C SER A 115 5.79 -0.51 -5.60
N SER A 116 5.78 -0.31 -4.29
CA SER A 116 6.99 -0.30 -3.48
C SER A 116 7.45 -1.72 -3.12
N ILE A 117 6.66 -2.74 -3.42
CA ILE A 117 6.98 -4.15 -3.15
C ILE A 117 7.45 -4.78 -4.47
N PRO A 118 8.72 -5.22 -4.58
CA PRO A 118 9.17 -6.00 -5.73
C PRO A 118 8.36 -7.27 -5.92
N LEU A 119 8.17 -7.71 -7.16
CA LEU A 119 7.44 -8.96 -7.45
C LEU A 119 8.03 -10.18 -6.72
N SER A 120 9.36 -10.18 -6.49
CA SER A 120 10.05 -11.23 -5.74
C SER A 120 9.82 -11.19 -4.22
N LYS A 121 9.04 -10.23 -3.73
CA LYS A 121 8.75 -10.03 -2.30
C LYS A 121 7.27 -9.83 -2.01
N ILE A 122 6.42 -10.07 -3.00
CA ILE A 122 4.97 -10.07 -2.79
C ILE A 122 4.62 -11.16 -1.79
N SER A 123 3.75 -10.84 -0.87
CA SER A 123 3.24 -11.79 0.12
C SER A 123 1.72 -11.76 0.16
N VAL A 124 1.11 -12.79 0.73
CA VAL A 124 -0.34 -12.84 0.94
C VAL A 124 -0.82 -11.68 1.82
N LEU A 125 0.03 -11.20 2.74
CA LEU A 125 -0.30 -10.09 3.64
C LEU A 125 -0.19 -8.71 2.98
N ALA A 126 0.61 -8.58 1.92
CA ALA A 126 0.83 -7.32 1.23
C ALA A 126 0.92 -7.53 -0.30
N PRO A 127 -0.19 -7.94 -0.94
CA PRO A 127 -0.23 -8.20 -2.37
C PRO A 127 -0.47 -6.89 -3.14
N LEU A 128 0.49 -5.98 -3.10
CA LEU A 128 0.38 -4.66 -3.73
C LEU A 128 1.12 -4.63 -5.08
N PRO A 129 0.44 -4.89 -6.21
CA PRO A 129 1.04 -4.77 -7.53
C PRO A 129 1.13 -3.32 -7.99
N ASP A 130 1.78 -3.10 -9.11
CA ASP A 130 1.63 -1.88 -9.88
C ASP A 130 0.14 -1.65 -10.18
N THR A 131 -0.32 -0.42 -9.99
CA THR A 131 -1.72 -0.06 -10.18
C THR A 131 -1.86 1.16 -11.07
N VAL A 132 -3.04 1.31 -11.66
CA VAL A 132 -3.43 2.50 -12.41
C VAL A 132 -4.73 3.04 -11.85
N VAL A 133 -4.72 4.31 -11.45
CA VAL A 133 -5.93 5.03 -11.05
C VAL A 133 -6.43 5.88 -12.19
N ARG A 134 -7.71 5.71 -12.52
CA ARG A 134 -8.45 6.55 -13.48
C ARG A 134 -9.57 7.22 -12.73
N SER A 135 -9.75 8.52 -12.95
CA SER A 135 -10.72 9.31 -12.21
C SER A 135 -11.53 10.20 -13.14
N ILE A 136 -12.79 10.34 -12.81
CA ILE A 136 -13.67 11.35 -13.39
C ILE A 136 -14.27 12.19 -12.27
N GLY A 137 -14.55 13.46 -12.55
CA GLY A 137 -15.15 14.33 -11.56
C GLY A 137 -15.93 15.47 -12.18
N ALA A 138 -16.80 16.07 -11.38
CA ALA A 138 -17.55 17.26 -11.73
C ALA A 138 -17.53 18.27 -10.59
N ARG A 139 -17.42 19.53 -10.95
CA ARG A 139 -17.64 20.67 -10.05
C ARG A 139 -18.85 21.42 -10.54
N ILE A 140 -19.83 21.56 -9.67
CA ILE A 140 -21.11 22.23 -9.94
C ILE A 140 -21.23 23.43 -9.01
N ARG A 141 -21.50 24.60 -9.56
CA ARG A 141 -21.75 25.86 -8.83
C ARG A 141 -23.17 26.35 -9.07
N PRO A 142 -24.15 25.88 -8.29
CA PRO A 142 -25.53 26.33 -8.44
C PRO A 142 -25.69 27.83 -8.17
N LYS A 143 -24.92 28.35 -7.20
CA LYS A 143 -24.81 29.74 -6.82
C LYS A 143 -23.35 30.17 -6.68
N LYS A 144 -23.06 31.48 -6.61
CA LYS A 144 -21.70 32.01 -6.47
C LYS A 144 -20.99 31.55 -5.16
N ASP A 145 -21.77 31.35 -4.13
CA ASP A 145 -21.34 30.98 -2.78
C ASP A 145 -21.37 29.48 -2.51
N THR A 146 -21.90 28.66 -3.42
CA THR A 146 -22.10 27.24 -3.23
C THR A 146 -21.40 26.42 -4.31
N GLU A 147 -20.58 25.48 -3.88
CA GLU A 147 -19.84 24.56 -4.76
C GLU A 147 -20.05 23.12 -4.33
N ILE A 148 -20.42 22.26 -5.27
CA ILE A 148 -20.54 20.80 -5.10
C ILE A 148 -19.45 20.16 -5.96
N ASN A 149 -18.63 19.31 -5.35
CA ASN A 149 -17.66 18.48 -6.07
C ASN A 149 -18.03 17.01 -5.94
N LEU A 150 -18.01 16.32 -7.06
CA LEU A 150 -18.22 14.89 -7.16
C LEU A 150 -17.00 14.25 -7.82
N ALA A 151 -16.60 13.09 -7.34
CA ALA A 151 -15.49 12.33 -7.90
C ALA A 151 -15.78 10.82 -7.85
N LEU A 152 -15.42 10.14 -8.91
CA LEU A 152 -15.37 8.69 -9.01
C LEU A 152 -14.00 8.28 -9.49
N SER A 153 -13.35 7.36 -8.78
CA SER A 153 -12.04 6.82 -9.15
C SER A 153 -12.10 5.31 -9.20
N TYR A 154 -11.38 4.76 -10.18
CA TYR A 154 -11.25 3.34 -10.42
C TYR A 154 -9.78 2.97 -10.46
N MET A 155 -9.34 2.16 -9.50
CA MET A 155 -7.98 1.65 -9.41
C MET A 155 -7.95 0.18 -9.78
N THR A 156 -7.02 -0.20 -10.67
CA THR A 156 -6.79 -1.58 -11.06
C THR A 156 -5.31 -1.90 -11.05
N GLY A 157 -4.97 -3.12 -10.72
CA GLY A 157 -3.63 -3.68 -10.84
C GLY A 157 -3.69 -5.20 -10.83
N SER A 158 -2.65 -5.83 -11.35
CA SER A 158 -2.50 -7.29 -11.34
C SER A 158 -1.05 -7.67 -11.22
N TYR A 159 -0.79 -8.87 -10.73
CA TYR A 159 0.54 -9.46 -10.68
C TYR A 159 0.46 -10.95 -11.02
N SER A 160 1.57 -11.46 -11.52
CA SER A 160 1.78 -12.90 -11.76
C SER A 160 3.16 -13.25 -11.20
N VAL A 161 3.21 -14.19 -10.29
CA VAL A 161 4.42 -14.71 -9.65
C VAL A 161 4.60 -16.16 -10.07
N PRO A 162 5.59 -16.45 -10.94
CA PRO A 162 5.86 -17.81 -11.39
C PRO A 162 6.19 -18.72 -10.22
N ALA A 163 5.90 -20.01 -10.36
CA ALA A 163 6.17 -21.04 -9.37
C ALA A 163 7.62 -20.98 -8.87
N ARG A 164 7.82 -21.10 -7.56
CA ARG A 164 9.13 -21.16 -6.88
C ARG A 164 10.01 -19.90 -7.00
N THR A 165 9.47 -18.76 -7.39
CA THR A 165 10.26 -17.54 -7.59
C THR A 165 10.23 -16.59 -6.41
N ASP A 166 9.23 -16.69 -5.53
CA ASP A 166 9.09 -15.83 -4.36
C ASP A 166 8.94 -16.64 -3.08
N CYS A 167 9.96 -16.56 -2.20
CA CYS A 167 9.96 -17.30 -0.93
C CYS A 167 8.99 -16.74 0.13
N ASN A 168 8.41 -15.57 -0.08
CA ASN A 168 7.34 -15.06 0.76
C ASN A 168 5.95 -15.56 0.33
N LEU A 169 5.85 -16.09 -0.88
CA LEU A 169 4.58 -16.48 -1.48
C LEU A 169 4.54 -17.95 -1.93
N ASN A 170 5.42 -18.40 -2.82
CA ASN A 170 5.27 -19.69 -3.50
C ASN A 170 6.52 -20.56 -3.61
N CYS A 171 7.57 -20.24 -2.88
CA CYS A 171 8.76 -21.06 -2.82
C CYS A 171 8.50 -22.35 -2.00
N ASP A 172 9.15 -23.44 -2.38
CA ASP A 172 9.06 -24.76 -1.74
C ASP A 172 10.24 -25.04 -0.81
N HIS A 173 10.69 -24.07 -0.04
CA HIS A 173 11.78 -24.26 0.91
C HIS A 173 11.43 -25.29 1.98
N PHE A 174 12.31 -26.29 2.17
CA PHE A 174 12.18 -27.31 3.21
C PHE A 174 11.99 -26.74 4.63
N PHE A 175 12.47 -25.51 4.88
CA PHE A 175 12.32 -24.82 6.15
C PHE A 175 11.02 -24.00 6.28
N ASN A 176 10.19 -23.93 5.25
CA ASN A 176 8.82 -23.39 5.37
C ASN A 176 7.93 -24.42 6.06
N VAL A 177 8.13 -24.55 7.38
CA VAL A 177 7.36 -25.49 8.23
C VAL A 177 5.90 -25.05 8.38
N VAL A 178 5.60 -23.81 8.06
CA VAL A 178 4.23 -23.31 7.98
C VAL A 178 3.65 -23.77 6.65
N TYR A 179 2.51 -24.46 6.71
CA TYR A 179 1.76 -24.85 5.51
C TYR A 179 1.57 -23.65 4.58
N ASN A 180 2.19 -23.74 3.41
CA ASN A 180 2.03 -22.76 2.36
C ASN A 180 1.16 -23.37 1.23
N PRO A 181 -0.12 -22.94 1.10
CA PRO A 181 -1.02 -23.47 0.09
C PRO A 181 -0.60 -23.15 -1.35
N TYR A 182 0.30 -22.19 -1.54
CA TYR A 182 0.77 -21.75 -2.86
C TYR A 182 2.16 -22.30 -3.21
N ALA A 183 2.75 -23.14 -2.35
CA ALA A 183 4.08 -23.71 -2.58
C ALA A 183 4.16 -24.40 -3.96
N ALA A 184 5.21 -24.06 -4.72
CA ALA A 184 5.48 -24.58 -6.06
C ALA A 184 4.38 -24.30 -7.12
N MET A 185 3.46 -23.38 -6.88
CA MET A 185 2.40 -22.99 -7.82
C MET A 185 2.67 -21.61 -8.43
N ASP A 186 2.17 -21.39 -9.64
CA ASP A 186 2.01 -20.04 -10.18
C ASP A 186 0.90 -19.32 -9.40
N VAL A 187 1.15 -18.06 -9.02
CA VAL A 187 0.18 -17.26 -8.29
C VAL A 187 -0.14 -16.01 -9.08
N GLU A 188 -1.40 -15.85 -9.42
CA GLU A 188 -1.92 -14.64 -10.05
C GLU A 188 -2.86 -13.91 -9.10
N GLY A 189 -2.76 -12.60 -9.08
CA GLY A 189 -3.64 -11.76 -8.27
C GLY A 189 -4.03 -10.49 -8.98
N ALA A 190 -5.22 -9.99 -8.66
CA ALA A 190 -5.72 -8.72 -9.18
C ALA A 190 -6.35 -7.90 -8.06
N ILE A 191 -6.16 -6.59 -8.15
CA ILE A 191 -6.76 -5.62 -7.25
C ILE A 191 -7.68 -4.69 -8.05
N THR A 192 -8.88 -4.48 -7.53
CA THR A 192 -9.82 -3.51 -8.08
C THR A 192 -10.43 -2.74 -6.93
N ILE A 193 -10.25 -1.41 -6.93
CA ILE A 193 -10.82 -0.54 -5.92
C ILE A 193 -11.60 0.59 -6.60
N ARG A 194 -12.78 0.88 -6.07
CA ARG A 194 -13.64 1.97 -6.50
C ARG A 194 -13.80 2.97 -5.38
N TYR A 195 -13.55 4.24 -5.68
CA TYR A 195 -13.71 5.34 -4.73
C TYR A 195 -14.79 6.28 -5.24
N PHE A 196 -15.65 6.70 -4.34
CA PHE A 196 -16.60 7.78 -4.56
C PHE A 196 -16.35 8.88 -3.54
N GLY A 197 -16.33 10.13 -3.99
CA GLY A 197 -16.18 11.29 -3.15
C GLY A 197 -17.19 12.36 -3.52
N ALA A 198 -17.78 13.00 -2.51
CA ALA A 198 -18.64 14.15 -2.66
C ALA A 198 -18.27 15.20 -1.60
N SER A 199 -18.25 16.47 -1.99
CA SER A 199 -18.09 17.59 -1.05
C SER A 199 -19.02 18.74 -1.40
N LEU A 200 -19.51 19.41 -0.37
CA LEU A 200 -20.28 20.64 -0.46
C LEU A 200 -19.51 21.74 0.27
N THR A 201 -19.28 22.85 -0.41
CA THR A 201 -18.71 24.06 0.19
C THR A 201 -19.71 25.20 0.06
N HIS A 202 -20.02 25.85 1.16
CA HIS A 202 -20.85 27.05 1.18
C HIS A 202 -20.09 28.18 1.90
N ARG A 203 -20.08 29.38 1.32
CA ARG A 203 -19.45 30.57 1.92
C ARG A 203 -20.57 31.50 2.38
N PHE A 204 -20.51 31.88 3.63
CA PHE A 204 -21.41 32.83 4.27
C PHE A 204 -20.92 34.24 4.08
#